data_4de0152b505c530473b9c48c30877871
#
_entry.id   4de0152b505c530473b9c48c30877871
#
_cell.length_a   1.000
_cell.length_b   1.000
_cell.length_c   1.000
_cell.angle_alpha   90.00
_cell.angle_beta   90.00
_cell.angle_gamma   90.00
#
_symmetry.space_group_name_H-M   'P 1'
#
loop_
_entity.id
_entity.type
_entity.pdbx_description
1 polymer ?
#
loop_
_entity_poly.entity_id
_entity_poly.type
_entity_poly.pdbx_seq_one_letter_code
_entity_poly.pdbx_strand_id
1 'polypeptide(L)'
;MAVSSVVILCVDDEDIPRTLRKMVLVRQGYTVLSAVSAAEALELLDQHHVDLVLTDQMMPGIVGTELAKKLRISRPSLPIIIVSGVNEIPEDVAFADRFVSKVEGPQALFRNIAEVLAHYHPAANPVVSSGEHLGPPAPIPPPGKID
;
A
#
# COMPACT_ATOMS: atom_id res chain seq x y z
N MET A 1 -13.93 -23.03 3.88
CA MET A 1 -12.52 -22.86 4.01
C MET A 1 -12.15 -21.38 4.11
N ALA A 2 -11.39 -21.08 5.06
CA ALA A 2 -11.00 -19.69 5.22
C ALA A 2 -9.72 -19.45 4.46
N VAL A 3 -9.76 -18.52 3.56
CA VAL A 3 -8.56 -18.01 2.94
C VAL A 3 -8.02 -16.93 3.85
N SER A 4 -6.75 -17.00 4.18
CA SER A 4 -6.14 -15.95 4.97
C SER A 4 -6.31 -14.63 4.24
N SER A 5 -6.90 -13.70 4.91
CA SER A 5 -7.08 -12.38 4.34
C SER A 5 -5.72 -11.70 4.22
N VAL A 6 -5.55 -10.99 3.13
CA VAL A 6 -4.41 -10.08 3.00
C VAL A 6 -4.61 -8.93 3.96
N VAL A 7 -3.58 -8.60 4.72
CA VAL A 7 -3.65 -7.55 5.73
C VAL A 7 -2.98 -6.28 5.21
N ILE A 8 -3.74 -5.20 5.14
CA ILE A 8 -3.24 -3.91 4.70
C ILE A 8 -3.21 -2.95 5.88
N LEU A 9 -2.08 -2.30 6.07
CA LEU A 9 -1.96 -1.26 7.08
C LEU A 9 -2.14 0.09 6.41
N CYS A 10 -3.21 0.78 6.77
CA CYS A 10 -3.51 2.12 6.26
C CYS A 10 -3.00 3.17 7.23
N VAL A 11 -2.17 4.08 6.74
CA VAL A 11 -1.59 5.14 7.55
C VAL A 11 -2.07 6.48 7.02
N ASP A 12 -2.79 7.22 7.84
CA ASP A 12 -3.32 8.52 7.46
C ASP A 12 -3.72 9.25 8.74
N ASP A 13 -3.28 10.48 8.91
CA ASP A 13 -3.57 11.23 10.12
C ASP A 13 -4.98 11.80 10.15
N GLU A 14 -5.68 11.80 9.02
CA GLU A 14 -7.04 12.34 8.94
C GLU A 14 -8.06 11.22 9.09
N ASP A 15 -9.01 11.43 10.01
CA ASP A 15 -9.96 10.38 10.37
C ASP A 15 -10.88 10.00 9.23
N ILE A 16 -11.41 10.97 8.50
CA ILE A 16 -12.41 10.68 7.47
C ILE A 16 -11.80 9.92 6.30
N PRO A 17 -10.71 10.40 5.70
CA PRO A 17 -10.10 9.61 4.61
C PRO A 17 -9.66 8.23 5.08
N ARG A 18 -9.12 8.12 6.29
CA ARG A 18 -8.66 6.83 6.80
C ARG A 18 -9.82 5.86 6.95
N THR A 19 -10.94 6.34 7.52
CA THR A 19 -12.12 5.52 7.71
C THR A 19 -12.72 5.08 6.38
N LEU A 20 -12.83 5.99 5.42
CA LEU A 20 -13.39 5.65 4.12
C LEU A 20 -12.52 4.64 3.39
N ARG A 21 -11.21 4.83 3.46
CA ARG A 21 -10.29 3.90 2.81
C ARG A 21 -10.41 2.51 3.42
N LYS A 22 -10.51 2.45 4.74
CA LYS A 22 -10.71 1.16 5.39
C LYS A 22 -11.99 0.49 4.91
N MET A 23 -13.08 1.25 4.84
CA MET A 23 -14.35 0.68 4.43
C MET A 23 -14.30 0.08 3.03
N VAL A 24 -13.72 0.80 2.08
CA VAL A 24 -13.70 0.31 0.72
C VAL A 24 -12.76 -0.89 0.57
N LEU A 25 -11.67 -0.91 1.31
CA LEU A 25 -10.73 -2.03 1.25
C LEU A 25 -11.30 -3.28 1.91
N VAL A 26 -12.01 -3.12 3.01
CA VAL A 26 -12.69 -4.26 3.65
C VAL A 26 -13.70 -4.87 2.68
N ARG A 27 -14.40 -4.04 1.93
CA ARG A 27 -15.35 -4.54 0.94
C ARG A 27 -14.68 -5.31 -0.18
N GLN A 28 -13.41 -5.01 -0.45
CA GLN A 28 -12.64 -5.76 -1.45
C GLN A 28 -12.09 -7.08 -0.92
N GLY A 29 -12.31 -7.38 0.35
CA GLY A 29 -11.87 -8.64 0.93
C GLY A 29 -10.60 -8.55 1.75
N TYR A 30 -10.06 -7.37 1.95
CA TYR A 30 -8.84 -7.20 2.74
C TYR A 30 -9.16 -7.03 4.21
N THR A 31 -8.22 -7.44 5.05
CA THR A 31 -8.22 -7.09 6.46
C THR A 31 -7.42 -5.81 6.60
N VAL A 32 -7.95 -4.83 7.34
CA VAL A 32 -7.31 -3.52 7.39
C VAL A 32 -6.98 -3.14 8.83
N LEU A 33 -5.73 -2.78 9.06
CA LEU A 33 -5.29 -2.12 10.27
C LEU A 33 -5.13 -0.65 9.96
N SER A 34 -5.38 0.20 10.94
CA SER A 34 -5.29 1.65 10.73
C SER A 34 -4.31 2.27 11.70
N ALA A 35 -3.51 3.20 11.20
CA ALA A 35 -2.58 3.97 12.02
C ALA A 35 -2.75 5.45 11.71
N VAL A 36 -2.65 6.28 12.73
CA VAL A 36 -2.82 7.72 12.56
C VAL A 36 -1.50 8.44 12.33
N SER A 37 -0.39 7.74 12.43
CA SER A 37 0.93 8.33 12.29
C SER A 37 1.93 7.25 11.89
N ALA A 38 3.11 7.69 11.44
CA ALA A 38 4.19 6.76 11.15
C ALA A 38 4.62 6.01 12.42
N ALA A 39 4.63 6.68 13.56
CA ALA A 39 5.02 6.02 14.81
C ALA A 39 4.07 4.88 15.16
N GLU A 40 2.78 5.12 15.04
CA GLU A 40 1.81 4.06 15.31
C GLU A 40 1.92 2.94 14.29
N ALA A 41 2.19 3.30 13.03
CA ALA A 41 2.38 2.29 11.98
C ALA A 41 3.54 1.36 12.32
N LEU A 42 4.65 1.91 12.79
CA LEU A 42 5.79 1.09 13.15
C LEU A 42 5.48 0.17 14.33
N GLU A 43 4.71 0.65 15.31
CA GLU A 43 4.30 -0.18 16.42
C GLU A 43 3.42 -1.34 15.96
N LEU A 44 2.47 -1.06 15.08
CA LEU A 44 1.57 -2.10 14.57
C LEU A 44 2.33 -3.14 13.75
N LEU A 45 3.34 -2.70 12.99
CA LEU A 45 4.16 -3.63 12.23
C LEU A 45 4.97 -4.56 13.12
N ASP A 46 5.34 -4.11 14.32
CA ASP A 46 6.04 -4.97 15.27
C ASP A 46 5.11 -5.98 15.94
N GLN A 47 3.82 -5.69 15.97
CA GLN A 47 2.85 -6.50 16.70
C GLN A 47 2.00 -7.39 15.80
N HIS A 48 1.90 -7.07 14.52
CA HIS A 48 0.99 -7.76 13.62
C HIS A 48 1.65 -8.08 12.30
N HIS A 49 1.18 -9.15 11.67
CA HIS A 49 1.57 -9.43 10.30
C HIS A 49 0.87 -8.46 9.36
N VAL A 50 1.61 -7.87 8.45
CA VAL A 50 1.07 -6.95 7.46
C VAL A 50 1.63 -7.32 6.10
N ASP A 51 0.75 -7.40 5.12
CA ASP A 51 1.12 -7.77 3.76
C ASP A 51 1.41 -6.58 2.86
N LEU A 52 0.88 -5.41 3.20
CA LEU A 52 1.09 -4.20 2.40
C LEU A 52 0.83 -2.98 3.26
N VAL A 53 1.67 -1.95 3.10
CA VAL A 53 1.45 -0.65 3.74
C VAL A 53 0.92 0.32 2.71
N LEU A 54 -0.17 0.97 3.04
CA LEU A 54 -0.78 2.02 2.24
C LEU A 54 -0.76 3.29 3.06
N THR A 55 0.10 4.23 2.69
CA THR A 55 0.28 5.43 3.50
C THR A 55 0.02 6.68 2.70
N ASP A 56 -0.53 7.66 3.39
CA ASP A 56 -0.64 9.00 2.82
C ASP A 56 0.74 9.62 2.77
N GLN A 57 0.97 10.51 1.79
CA GLN A 57 2.25 11.20 1.69
C GLN A 57 2.34 12.33 2.72
N MET A 58 1.30 13.14 2.81
CA MET A 58 1.34 14.31 3.68
C MET A 58 0.79 13.99 5.05
N MET A 59 1.68 13.89 6.02
CA MET A 59 1.32 13.65 7.42
C MET A 59 2.22 14.51 8.29
N PRO A 60 1.73 14.95 9.46
CA PRO A 60 2.59 15.67 10.41
C PRO A 60 3.74 14.78 10.86
N GLY A 61 4.90 15.35 11.01
CA GLY A 61 6.08 14.63 11.43
C GLY A 61 6.75 13.94 10.26
N ILE A 62 6.63 12.63 10.19
CA ILE A 62 7.27 11.84 9.14
C ILE A 62 6.31 11.69 7.97
N VAL A 63 6.72 12.15 6.80
CA VAL A 63 5.92 12.01 5.58
C VAL A 63 6.03 10.58 5.03
N GLY A 64 5.12 10.26 4.09
CA GLY A 64 5.03 8.90 3.56
C GLY A 64 6.32 8.38 2.96
N THR A 65 7.05 9.21 2.21
CA THR A 65 8.32 8.77 1.62
C THR A 65 9.36 8.47 2.68
N GLU A 66 9.38 9.22 3.78
CA GLU A 66 10.30 8.90 4.87
C GLU A 66 9.93 7.61 5.55
N LEU A 67 8.65 7.37 5.75
CA LEU A 67 8.20 6.10 6.30
C LEU A 67 8.60 4.95 5.38
N ALA A 68 8.40 5.12 4.07
CA ALA A 68 8.78 4.10 3.10
C ALA A 68 10.26 3.80 3.16
N LYS A 69 11.08 4.84 3.28
CA LYS A 69 12.53 4.67 3.37
C LYS A 69 12.91 3.85 4.61
N LYS A 70 12.33 4.17 5.76
CA LYS A 70 12.59 3.43 6.98
C LYS A 70 12.17 1.97 6.85
N LEU A 71 11.02 1.74 6.25
CA LEU A 71 10.49 0.39 6.09
C LEU A 71 11.32 -0.42 5.10
N ARG A 72 11.82 0.23 4.05
CA ARG A 72 12.63 -0.47 3.08
C ARG A 72 13.92 -0.99 3.70
N ILE A 73 14.45 -0.29 4.68
CA ILE A 73 15.64 -0.73 5.40
C ILE A 73 15.32 -1.86 6.37
N SER A 74 14.25 -1.70 7.16
CA SER A 74 13.94 -2.68 8.20
C SER A 74 13.11 -3.86 7.70
N ARG A 75 12.34 -3.68 6.63
CA ARG A 75 11.45 -4.72 6.09
C ARG A 75 11.51 -4.69 4.57
N PRO A 76 12.62 -5.13 3.97
CA PRO A 76 12.83 -4.93 2.52
C PRO A 76 11.82 -5.64 1.64
N SER A 77 11.12 -6.63 2.15
CA SER A 77 10.13 -7.37 1.36
C SER A 77 8.70 -6.88 1.57
N LEU A 78 8.51 -5.81 2.33
CA LEU A 78 7.17 -5.29 2.60
C LEU A 78 6.75 -4.36 1.48
N PRO A 79 5.66 -4.66 0.77
CA PRO A 79 5.15 -3.76 -0.28
C PRO A 79 4.63 -2.46 0.30
N ILE A 80 4.90 -1.35 -0.38
CA ILE A 80 4.52 -0.02 0.09
C ILE A 80 3.90 0.76 -1.06
N ILE A 81 2.70 1.29 -0.83
CA ILE A 81 2.02 2.19 -1.75
C ILE A 81 1.80 3.51 -1.04
N ILE A 82 2.13 4.60 -1.72
CA ILE A 82 1.91 5.96 -1.18
C ILE A 82 0.79 6.61 -1.97
N VAL A 83 -0.16 7.17 -1.24
CA VAL A 83 -1.27 7.92 -1.82
C VAL A 83 -0.97 9.41 -1.65
N SER A 84 -1.04 10.16 -2.72
CA SER A 84 -0.68 11.57 -2.66
C SER A 84 -1.67 12.43 -3.40
N GLY A 85 -1.69 13.72 -3.06
CA GLY A 85 -2.51 14.69 -3.77
C GLY A 85 -1.90 15.05 -5.11
N VAL A 86 -2.58 15.96 -5.81
CA VAL A 86 -2.27 16.25 -7.21
C VAL A 86 -0.85 16.76 -7.42
N ASN A 87 -0.36 17.59 -6.51
CA ASN A 87 0.94 18.24 -6.69
C ASN A 87 1.95 17.81 -5.65
N GLU A 88 1.80 16.59 -5.13
CA GLU A 88 2.64 16.12 -4.04
C GLU A 88 3.57 15.01 -4.47
N ILE A 89 4.19 15.16 -5.63
CA ILE A 89 5.13 14.14 -6.08
C ILE A 89 6.48 14.43 -5.45
N PRO A 90 6.90 13.61 -4.50
CA PRO A 90 8.17 13.84 -3.80
C PRO A 90 9.34 13.38 -4.66
N GLU A 91 10.52 13.81 -4.27
CA GLU A 91 11.73 13.39 -4.98
C GLU A 91 12.11 11.95 -4.68
N ASP A 92 11.84 11.50 -3.47
CA ASP A 92 12.26 10.17 -3.02
C ASP A 92 11.20 9.12 -3.30
N VAL A 93 10.83 8.97 -4.57
CA VAL A 93 9.76 8.03 -4.92
C VAL A 93 10.25 6.59 -4.98
N ALA A 94 11.55 6.38 -5.00
CA ALA A 94 12.10 5.04 -5.25
C ALA A 94 11.85 4.06 -4.10
N PHE A 95 11.53 4.55 -2.91
CA PHE A 95 11.33 3.68 -1.77
C PHE A 95 9.96 3.04 -1.70
N ALA A 96 9.00 3.57 -2.45
CA ALA A 96 7.67 2.98 -2.53
C ALA A 96 7.56 2.16 -3.81
N ASP A 97 6.69 1.16 -3.77
CA ASP A 97 6.42 0.35 -4.96
C ASP A 97 5.53 1.09 -5.94
N ARG A 98 4.62 1.90 -5.43
CA ARG A 98 3.72 2.69 -6.28
C ARG A 98 3.37 4.00 -5.59
N PHE A 99 3.12 5.01 -6.42
CA PHE A 99 2.44 6.22 -6.02
C PHE A 99 1.09 6.25 -6.70
N VAL A 100 0.04 6.47 -5.92
CA VAL A 100 -1.32 6.53 -6.44
C VAL A 100 -1.88 7.89 -6.11
N SER A 101 -2.40 8.58 -7.12
CA SER A 101 -2.99 9.89 -6.92
C SER A 101 -4.38 9.77 -6.30
N LYS A 102 -4.66 10.62 -5.33
CA LYS A 102 -5.98 10.64 -4.68
C LYS A 102 -7.10 10.97 -5.66
N VAL A 103 -6.78 11.68 -6.75
CA VAL A 103 -7.81 12.07 -7.71
C VAL A 103 -8.18 10.97 -8.68
N GLU A 104 -7.44 9.87 -8.70
CA GLU A 104 -7.77 8.77 -9.61
C GLU A 104 -8.91 7.89 -9.12
N GLY A 105 -9.27 8.02 -7.87
CA GLY A 105 -10.41 7.32 -7.32
C GLY A 105 -10.11 5.91 -6.85
N PRO A 106 -11.12 5.25 -6.25
CA PRO A 106 -10.89 3.96 -5.60
C PRO A 106 -10.54 2.82 -6.55
N GLN A 107 -11.04 2.86 -7.78
CA GLN A 107 -10.73 1.78 -8.72
C GLN A 107 -9.24 1.72 -9.05
N ALA A 108 -8.62 2.88 -9.22
CA ALA A 108 -7.17 2.93 -9.46
C ALA A 108 -6.42 2.39 -8.26
N LEU A 109 -6.86 2.73 -7.05
CA LEU A 109 -6.23 2.23 -5.85
C LEU A 109 -6.32 0.71 -5.77
N PHE A 110 -7.50 0.14 -6.01
CA PHE A 110 -7.69 -1.31 -5.97
C PHE A 110 -6.79 -2.00 -6.99
N ARG A 111 -6.70 -1.45 -8.20
CA ARG A 111 -5.87 -2.03 -9.24
C ARG A 111 -4.40 -2.02 -8.85
N ASN A 112 -3.93 -0.91 -8.31
CA ASN A 112 -2.53 -0.81 -7.89
C ASN A 112 -2.23 -1.76 -6.74
N ILE A 113 -3.13 -1.89 -5.79
CA ILE A 113 -2.94 -2.82 -4.67
C ILE A 113 -2.85 -4.25 -5.21
N ALA A 114 -3.78 -4.62 -6.08
CA ALA A 114 -3.81 -5.97 -6.63
C ALA A 114 -2.53 -6.28 -7.41
N GLU A 115 -2.05 -5.33 -8.19
CA GLU A 115 -0.84 -5.52 -8.97
C GLU A 115 0.39 -5.67 -8.09
N VAL A 116 0.50 -4.85 -7.07
CA VAL A 116 1.65 -4.93 -6.16
C VAL A 116 1.62 -6.24 -5.38
N LEU A 117 0.46 -6.62 -4.87
CA LEU A 117 0.34 -7.88 -4.14
C LEU A 117 0.62 -9.08 -5.03
N ALA A 118 0.19 -9.03 -6.29
CA ALA A 118 0.46 -10.12 -7.22
C ALA A 118 1.95 -10.27 -7.47
N HIS A 119 2.67 -9.17 -7.47
CA HIS A 119 4.11 -9.21 -7.67
C HIS A 119 4.83 -9.85 -6.47
N TYR A 120 4.41 -9.50 -5.24
CA TYR A 120 5.07 -9.99 -4.03
C TYR A 120 4.51 -11.31 -3.54
N HIS A 121 3.20 -11.48 -3.63
CA HIS A 121 2.50 -12.62 -3.03
C HIS A 121 1.42 -13.13 -3.98
N PRO A 122 1.80 -13.70 -5.12
CA PRO A 122 0.80 -14.07 -6.14
C PRO A 122 -0.29 -14.99 -5.61
N ALA A 123 0.06 -15.91 -4.74
CA ALA A 123 -0.91 -16.89 -4.24
C ALA A 123 -1.83 -16.32 -3.17
N ALA A 124 -1.47 -15.20 -2.56
CA ALA A 124 -2.22 -14.64 -1.44
C ALA A 124 -3.19 -13.55 -1.84
N ASN A 125 -3.05 -12.97 -3.04
CA ASN A 125 -3.88 -11.85 -3.45
C ASN A 125 -5.26 -12.33 -3.91
N PRO A 126 -6.32 -11.99 -3.19
CA PRO A 126 -7.66 -12.48 -3.52
C PRO A 126 -8.23 -11.87 -4.80
N VAL A 127 -7.64 -10.82 -5.31
CA VAL A 127 -8.15 -10.11 -6.49
C VAL A 127 -7.54 -10.63 -7.78
N VAL A 128 -6.43 -11.34 -7.70
CA VAL A 128 -5.76 -11.85 -8.89
C VAL A 128 -6.56 -13.00 -9.48
N SER A 129 -6.88 -12.89 -10.76
CA SER A 129 -7.56 -13.97 -11.47
C SER A 129 -6.64 -15.14 -11.63
N SER A 130 -7.19 -16.32 -11.42
CA SER A 130 -6.43 -17.54 -11.62
C SER A 130 -6.21 -17.77 -13.09
N GLY A 131 -5.15 -18.44 -13.40
CA GLY A 131 -4.93 -18.99 -14.71
C GLY A 131 -4.19 -18.15 -15.70
N GLU A 132 -3.97 -16.92 -15.39
CA GLU A 132 -3.31 -16.04 -16.32
C GLU A 132 -1.83 -15.85 -16.05
N HIS A 133 -1.34 -16.50 -15.06
CA HIS A 133 0.04 -16.32 -14.68
C HIS A 133 0.95 -17.23 -15.51
N LEU A 134 1.81 -16.64 -16.30
CA LEU A 134 2.61 -17.40 -17.25
C LEU A 134 4.10 -17.32 -16.95
N GLY A 135 4.47 -17.07 -15.73
CA GLY A 135 5.88 -17.00 -15.39
C GLY A 135 6.12 -16.02 -14.28
N PRO A 136 7.37 -15.72 -13.98
CA PRO A 136 7.64 -14.76 -12.93
C PRO A 136 7.08 -13.38 -13.28
N PRO A 137 6.56 -12.66 -12.29
CA PRO A 137 6.02 -11.35 -12.57
C PRO A 137 7.12 -10.38 -13.03
N ALA A 138 6.73 -9.47 -13.90
CA ALA A 138 7.63 -8.43 -14.35
C ALA A 138 7.94 -7.49 -13.19
N PRO A 139 9.10 -6.84 -13.21
CA PRO A 139 9.40 -5.85 -12.19
C PRO A 139 8.38 -4.73 -12.21
N ILE A 140 8.08 -4.23 -11.04
CA ILE A 140 7.18 -3.09 -10.93
C ILE A 140 7.95 -1.85 -11.40
N PRO A 141 7.37 -1.06 -12.32
CA PRO A 141 8.08 0.12 -12.80
C PRO A 141 8.25 1.15 -11.69
N PRO A 142 9.30 1.95 -11.75
CA PRO A 142 9.51 2.97 -10.72
C PRO A 142 8.36 3.96 -10.71
N PRO A 143 8.04 4.48 -9.53
CA PRO A 143 7.00 5.50 -9.43
C PRO A 143 7.38 6.72 -10.25
N GLY A 144 6.36 7.39 -10.80
CA GLY A 144 6.57 8.58 -11.57
C GLY A 144 6.97 8.36 -13.00
N LYS A 145 7.24 7.12 -13.38
CA LYS A 145 7.50 6.81 -14.77
C LYS A 145 6.21 6.46 -15.46
N ILE A 146 5.90 7.20 -16.46
CA ILE A 146 4.68 6.99 -17.21
C ILE A 146 5.06 6.71 -18.65
N ASP A 147 4.61 5.61 -19.12
CA ASP A 147 4.88 5.23 -20.51
C ASP A 147 3.61 5.06 -21.27
#